data_a25c787bd2494ed4df53ffdb21a8d93f
#
_entry.id   a25c787bd2494ed4df53ffdb21a8d93f
#
_cell.length_a   1.000
_cell.length_b   1.000
_cell.length_c   1.000
_cell.angle_alpha   90.00
_cell.angle_beta   90.00
_cell.angle_gamma   90.00
#
_symmetry.space_group_name_H-M   'P 1'
#
loop_
_entity.id
_entity.type
_entity.pdbx_description
1 polymer ?
#
loop_
_entity_poly.entity_id
_entity_poly.type
_entity_poly.pdbx_seq_one_letter_code
_entity_poly.pdbx_strand_id
1 'polypeptide(L)'
;MSATTKKADMSRYVTKANLAGAFFENAAALDKKPLLFHKNKGKWTGRNWDEVADSVRRLAGALVAAGIKPRDRILISAENRPEWAIADLAVMSIGAIVVPAYTTNTEDDHVYIMEHSGALIAITSGGLLASRVALAASRVQHMRMLITMDPDTELPDFG
;
A
#
# COMPACT_ATOMS: atom_id res chain seq x y z
N MET A 1 -25.30 36.07 25.66
CA MET A 1 -25.79 35.35 24.49
C MET A 1 -25.07 34.00 24.45
N SER A 2 -25.75 32.91 24.81
CA SER A 2 -25.16 31.57 24.83
C SER A 2 -25.19 31.02 23.40
N ALA A 3 -24.01 30.77 22.81
CA ALA A 3 -23.91 30.11 21.50
C ALA A 3 -24.26 28.66 21.69
N THR A 4 -25.45 28.25 21.27
CA THR A 4 -25.87 26.86 21.23
C THR A 4 -25.04 26.14 20.15
N THR A 5 -24.02 25.43 20.55
CA THR A 5 -23.23 24.60 19.66
C THR A 5 -24.14 23.49 19.11
N LYS A 6 -24.56 23.63 17.85
CA LYS A 6 -25.38 22.64 17.17
C LYS A 6 -24.61 21.34 17.09
N LYS A 7 -25.02 20.31 17.84
CA LYS A 7 -24.41 18.98 17.83
C LYS A 7 -24.47 18.44 16.39
N ALA A 8 -23.35 18.05 15.81
CA ALA A 8 -23.33 17.54 14.44
C ALA A 8 -24.20 16.26 14.39
N ASP A 9 -25.07 16.19 13.40
CA ASP A 9 -25.85 14.99 13.13
C ASP A 9 -24.94 13.91 12.55
N MET A 10 -24.62 12.89 13.37
CA MET A 10 -23.74 11.79 13.02
C MET A 10 -24.52 10.59 12.41
N SER A 11 -25.85 10.66 12.32
CA SER A 11 -26.67 9.54 11.81
C SER A 11 -26.40 9.18 10.36
N ARG A 12 -25.89 10.16 9.57
CA ARG A 12 -25.48 9.97 8.17
C ARG A 12 -24.13 9.27 8.00
N TYR A 13 -23.34 9.08 9.07
CA TYR A 13 -22.06 8.38 9.02
C TYR A 13 -22.29 6.90 9.34
N VAL A 14 -22.23 6.08 8.30
CA VAL A 14 -22.32 4.62 8.48
C VAL A 14 -21.00 4.12 9.02
N THR A 15 -21.04 3.47 10.18
CA THR A 15 -19.86 2.81 10.76
C THR A 15 -19.56 1.55 9.97
N LYS A 16 -18.37 1.49 9.37
CA LYS A 16 -17.86 0.29 8.68
C LYS A 16 -16.92 -0.47 9.61
N ALA A 17 -16.90 -1.79 9.48
CA ALA A 17 -16.09 -2.65 10.34
C ALA A 17 -14.58 -2.37 10.17
N ASN A 18 -14.15 -2.10 8.95
CA ASN A 18 -12.75 -1.76 8.62
C ASN A 18 -12.67 -1.03 7.28
N LEU A 19 -11.49 -0.44 6.99
CA LEU A 19 -11.27 0.34 5.79
C LEU A 19 -11.36 -0.49 4.50
N ALA A 20 -10.80 -1.70 4.49
CA ALA A 20 -10.83 -2.58 3.32
C ALA A 20 -12.27 -2.98 2.96
N GLY A 21 -13.10 -3.33 3.96
CA GLY A 21 -14.53 -3.60 3.76
C GLY A 21 -15.27 -2.40 3.18
N ALA A 22 -15.05 -1.21 3.76
CA ALA A 22 -15.63 0.04 3.26
C ALA A 22 -15.22 0.32 1.80
N PHE A 23 -13.96 0.07 1.45
CA PHE A 23 -13.47 0.21 0.10
C PHE A 23 -14.22 -0.70 -0.89
N PHE A 24 -14.35 -2.00 -0.61
CA PHE A 24 -15.03 -2.93 -1.51
C PHE A 24 -16.53 -2.69 -1.62
N GLU A 25 -17.19 -2.26 -0.56
CA GLU A 25 -18.61 -1.84 -0.62
C GLU A 25 -18.79 -0.62 -1.53
N ASN A 26 -17.91 0.38 -1.41
CA ASN A 26 -17.92 1.54 -2.28
C ASN A 26 -17.57 1.17 -3.73
N ALA A 27 -16.62 0.26 -3.95
CA ALA A 27 -16.28 -0.21 -5.28
C ALA A 27 -17.49 -0.86 -5.99
N ALA A 28 -18.26 -1.67 -5.27
CA ALA A 28 -19.50 -2.27 -5.79
C ALA A 28 -20.60 -1.23 -6.10
N ALA A 29 -20.66 -0.13 -5.33
CA ALA A 29 -21.67 0.92 -5.52
C ALA A 29 -21.30 1.98 -6.56
N LEU A 30 -19.98 2.25 -6.74
CA LEU A 30 -19.49 3.35 -7.56
C LEU A 30 -18.87 2.91 -8.90
N ASP A 31 -18.52 1.62 -9.00
CA ASP A 31 -18.13 0.91 -10.22
C ASP A 31 -17.22 1.73 -11.16
N LYS A 32 -17.77 2.30 -12.24
CA LYS A 32 -17.04 3.05 -13.26
C LYS A 32 -16.72 4.50 -12.89
N LYS A 33 -17.14 4.98 -11.70
CA LYS A 33 -16.77 6.34 -11.28
C LYS A 33 -15.28 6.45 -11.03
N PRO A 34 -14.66 7.60 -11.35
CA PRO A 34 -13.24 7.81 -11.08
C PRO A 34 -12.92 7.73 -9.59
N LEU A 35 -11.78 7.10 -9.24
CA LEU A 35 -11.28 7.02 -7.87
C LEU A 35 -9.89 7.63 -7.72
N LEU A 36 -8.92 7.18 -8.50
CA LEU A 36 -7.53 7.62 -8.41
C LEU A 36 -7.13 8.34 -9.68
N PHE A 37 -6.36 9.42 -9.52
CA PHE A 37 -5.79 10.16 -10.64
C PHE A 37 -4.28 10.27 -10.47
N HIS A 38 -3.56 10.19 -11.57
CA HIS A 38 -2.12 10.43 -11.64
C HIS A 38 -1.75 11.14 -12.93
N LYS A 39 -0.61 11.82 -12.93
CA LYS A 39 -0.04 12.40 -14.15
C LYS A 39 0.82 11.37 -14.87
N ASN A 40 0.50 11.09 -16.14
CA ASN A 40 1.34 10.32 -17.03
C ASN A 40 1.73 11.21 -18.23
N LYS A 41 3.03 11.47 -18.42
CA LYS A 41 3.55 12.32 -19.50
C LYS A 41 2.81 13.68 -19.60
N GLY A 42 2.56 14.30 -18.46
CA GLY A 42 1.90 15.61 -18.35
C GLY A 42 0.37 15.58 -18.44
N LYS A 43 -0.26 14.46 -18.75
CA LYS A 43 -1.71 14.29 -18.83
C LYS A 43 -2.24 13.60 -17.59
N TRP A 44 -3.40 14.05 -17.09
CA TRP A 44 -4.11 13.36 -16.02
C TRP A 44 -4.77 12.09 -16.55
N THR A 45 -4.47 10.98 -15.91
CA THR A 45 -5.09 9.67 -16.17
C THR A 45 -5.81 9.21 -14.93
N GLY A 46 -7.07 8.81 -15.07
CA GLY A 46 -7.90 8.29 -13.97
C GLY A 46 -7.98 6.76 -14.00
N ARG A 47 -8.12 6.17 -12.82
CA ARG A 47 -8.54 4.78 -12.62
C ARG A 47 -9.87 4.77 -11.87
N ASN A 48 -10.83 3.99 -12.32
CA ASN A 48 -12.13 3.88 -11.68
C ASN A 48 -12.11 2.89 -10.49
N TRP A 49 -13.20 2.87 -9.73
CA TRP A 49 -13.33 2.02 -8.55
C TRP A 49 -13.15 0.54 -8.87
N ASP A 50 -13.75 0.07 -9.95
CA ASP A 50 -13.69 -1.33 -10.38
C ASP A 50 -12.28 -1.76 -10.75
N GLU A 51 -11.56 -0.95 -11.55
CA GLU A 51 -10.16 -1.20 -11.92
C GLU A 51 -9.22 -1.23 -10.71
N VAL A 52 -9.44 -0.34 -9.74
CA VAL A 52 -8.65 -0.32 -8.51
C VAL A 52 -8.98 -1.55 -7.65
N ALA A 53 -10.26 -1.88 -7.48
CA ALA A 53 -10.69 -3.04 -6.70
C ALA A 53 -10.15 -4.36 -7.30
N ASP A 54 -10.11 -4.46 -8.62
CA ASP A 54 -9.56 -5.62 -9.30
C ASP A 54 -8.04 -5.75 -9.09
N SER A 55 -7.32 -4.62 -9.15
CA SER A 55 -5.88 -4.58 -8.84
C SER A 55 -5.60 -4.95 -7.38
N VAL A 56 -6.42 -4.46 -6.44
CA VAL A 56 -6.33 -4.81 -5.01
C VAL A 56 -6.53 -6.31 -4.81
N ARG A 57 -7.57 -6.90 -5.43
CA ARG A 57 -7.83 -8.36 -5.31
C ARG A 57 -6.68 -9.20 -5.86
N ARG A 58 -6.12 -8.82 -7.03
CA ARG A 58 -4.98 -9.55 -7.63
C ARG A 58 -3.75 -9.51 -6.73
N LEU A 59 -3.38 -8.33 -6.23
CA LEU A 59 -2.23 -8.21 -5.35
C LEU A 59 -2.47 -8.93 -4.01
N ALA A 60 -3.64 -8.80 -3.42
CA ALA A 60 -4.01 -9.53 -2.20
C ALA A 60 -3.90 -11.05 -2.39
N GLY A 61 -4.41 -11.58 -3.50
CA GLY A 61 -4.28 -13.00 -3.86
C GLY A 61 -2.83 -13.45 -4.02
N ALA A 62 -1.99 -12.63 -4.66
CA ALA A 62 -0.56 -12.90 -4.81
C ALA A 62 0.17 -12.94 -3.47
N LEU A 63 -0.13 -11.99 -2.57
CA LEU A 63 0.47 -11.96 -1.22
C LEU A 63 0.06 -13.19 -0.39
N VAL A 64 -1.20 -13.61 -0.47
CA VAL A 64 -1.65 -14.86 0.19
C VAL A 64 -0.94 -16.07 -0.41
N ALA A 65 -0.80 -16.15 -1.73
CA ALA A 65 -0.07 -17.22 -2.41
C ALA A 65 1.42 -17.25 -2.04
N ALA A 66 2.02 -16.07 -1.76
CA ALA A 66 3.38 -15.93 -1.22
C ALA A 66 3.49 -16.28 0.27
N GLY A 67 2.41 -16.74 0.90
CA GLY A 67 2.39 -17.22 2.29
C GLY A 67 2.23 -16.12 3.34
N ILE A 68 1.80 -14.92 2.97
CA ILE A 68 1.47 -13.84 3.92
C ILE A 68 0.19 -14.20 4.67
N LYS A 69 0.23 -13.99 5.98
CA LYS A 69 -0.86 -14.29 6.92
C LYS A 69 -1.38 -13.01 7.56
N PRO A 70 -2.59 -13.03 8.12
CA PRO A 70 -3.07 -11.93 8.95
C PRO A 70 -2.05 -11.58 10.05
N ARG A 71 -1.85 -10.28 10.26
CA ARG A 71 -0.89 -9.67 11.20
C ARG A 71 0.58 -9.72 10.76
N ASP A 72 0.93 -10.31 9.63
CA ASP A 72 2.25 -10.12 9.05
C ASP A 72 2.43 -8.66 8.63
N ARG A 73 3.67 -8.16 8.69
CA ARG A 73 4.00 -6.78 8.36
C ARG A 73 4.63 -6.74 6.98
N ILE A 74 4.20 -5.75 6.20
CA ILE A 74 4.70 -5.48 4.86
C ILE A 74 5.13 -4.02 4.80
N LEU A 75 6.40 -3.78 4.51
CA LEU A 75 6.93 -2.44 4.31
C LEU A 75 6.47 -1.92 2.94
N ILE A 76 6.02 -0.66 2.89
CA ILE A 76 5.74 0.05 1.65
C ILE A 76 6.55 1.35 1.62
N SER A 77 7.45 1.47 0.64
CA SER A 77 8.23 2.68 0.40
C SER A 77 8.11 3.09 -1.07
N ALA A 78 7.29 4.07 -1.35
CA ALA A 78 7.06 4.59 -2.71
C ALA A 78 6.51 6.02 -2.65
N GLU A 79 6.61 6.72 -3.76
CA GLU A 79 6.02 8.04 -3.97
C GLU A 79 4.49 7.95 -3.96
N ASN A 80 3.82 9.12 -3.86
CA ASN A 80 2.37 9.21 -3.98
C ASN A 80 1.92 8.84 -5.40
N ARG A 81 1.47 7.61 -5.58
CA ARG A 81 1.02 7.02 -6.85
C ARG A 81 -0.13 6.04 -6.62
N PRO A 82 -0.94 5.73 -7.64
CA PRO A 82 -2.07 4.81 -7.49
C PRO A 82 -1.67 3.44 -6.94
N GLU A 83 -0.51 2.94 -7.32
CA GLU A 83 0.01 1.63 -6.88
C GLU A 83 0.27 1.59 -5.37
N TRP A 84 0.65 2.72 -4.75
CA TRP A 84 0.79 2.82 -3.30
C TRP A 84 -0.54 2.55 -2.60
N ALA A 85 -1.61 3.22 -3.02
CA ALA A 85 -2.95 3.01 -2.45
C ALA A 85 -3.48 1.60 -2.70
N ILE A 86 -3.19 1.01 -3.87
CA ILE A 86 -3.54 -0.36 -4.21
C ILE A 86 -2.81 -1.34 -3.28
N ALA A 87 -1.51 -1.13 -3.04
CA ALA A 87 -0.71 -1.98 -2.15
C ALA A 87 -1.22 -1.91 -0.71
N ASP A 88 -1.48 -0.71 -0.20
CA ASP A 88 -2.03 -0.48 1.14
C ASP A 88 -3.36 -1.22 1.34
N LEU A 89 -4.31 -1.03 0.42
CA LEU A 89 -5.60 -1.71 0.46
C LEU A 89 -5.48 -3.23 0.32
N ALA A 90 -4.56 -3.73 -0.52
CA ALA A 90 -4.35 -5.16 -0.70
C ALA A 90 -3.80 -5.81 0.59
N VAL A 91 -2.81 -5.18 1.22
CA VAL A 91 -2.24 -5.63 2.49
C VAL A 91 -3.31 -5.65 3.59
N MET A 92 -4.07 -4.56 3.73
CA MET A 92 -5.15 -4.48 4.73
C MET A 92 -6.26 -5.49 4.47
N SER A 93 -6.61 -5.79 3.21
CA SER A 93 -7.71 -6.70 2.88
C SER A 93 -7.45 -8.16 3.26
N ILE A 94 -6.19 -8.56 3.41
CA ILE A 94 -5.80 -9.88 3.91
C ILE A 94 -5.51 -9.90 5.42
N GLY A 95 -5.77 -8.79 6.11
CA GLY A 95 -5.52 -8.66 7.55
C GLY A 95 -4.05 -8.50 7.93
N ALA A 96 -3.17 -8.24 6.96
CA ALA A 96 -1.78 -7.89 7.21
C ALA A 96 -1.63 -6.40 7.60
N ILE A 97 -0.46 -6.02 8.07
CA ILE A 97 -0.16 -4.69 8.61
C ILE A 97 0.79 -3.97 7.66
N VAL A 98 0.39 -2.77 7.23
CA VAL A 98 1.24 -1.90 6.44
C VAL A 98 2.23 -1.16 7.34
N VAL A 99 3.50 -1.16 6.93
CA VAL A 99 4.58 -0.38 7.56
C VAL A 99 5.06 0.65 6.54
N PRO A 100 4.53 1.87 6.54
CA PRO A 100 4.93 2.89 5.59
C PRO A 100 6.33 3.41 5.93
N ALA A 101 7.17 3.58 4.90
CA ALA A 101 8.50 4.17 5.03
C ALA A 101 8.67 5.31 4.01
N TYR A 102 9.41 6.35 4.40
CA TYR A 102 9.65 7.49 3.53
C TYR A 102 10.62 7.15 2.41
N THR A 103 10.38 7.71 1.24
CA THR A 103 11.27 7.56 0.06
C THR A 103 12.63 8.24 0.26
N THR A 104 12.73 9.16 1.21
CA THR A 104 13.95 9.89 1.57
C THR A 104 14.80 9.17 2.62
N ASN A 105 14.31 8.08 3.20
CA ASN A 105 15.05 7.28 4.16
C ASN A 105 16.37 6.78 3.55
N THR A 106 17.40 6.72 4.39
CA THR A 106 18.68 6.08 4.04
C THR A 106 18.53 4.55 4.03
N GLU A 107 19.56 3.85 3.58
CA GLU A 107 19.62 2.39 3.68
C GLU A 107 19.49 1.92 5.16
N ASP A 108 20.25 2.54 6.06
CA ASP A 108 20.23 2.20 7.48
C ASP A 108 18.86 2.47 8.14
N ASP A 109 18.15 3.54 7.74
CA ASP A 109 16.79 3.79 8.19
C ASP A 109 15.84 2.66 7.76
N HIS A 110 15.96 2.19 6.51
CA HIS A 110 15.17 1.07 6.01
C HIS A 110 15.49 -0.23 6.75
N VAL A 111 16.77 -0.53 7.01
CA VAL A 111 17.18 -1.68 7.83
C VAL A 111 16.52 -1.60 9.21
N TYR A 112 16.65 -0.45 9.88
CA TYR A 112 16.04 -0.26 11.19
C TYR A 112 14.53 -0.50 11.18
N ILE A 113 13.81 0.09 10.20
CA ILE A 113 12.36 -0.07 10.10
C ILE A 113 11.98 -1.53 9.85
N MET A 114 12.68 -2.24 8.96
CA MET A 114 12.45 -3.65 8.66
C MET A 114 12.68 -4.54 9.88
N GLU A 115 13.79 -4.35 10.59
CA GLU A 115 14.12 -5.11 11.79
C GLU A 115 13.12 -4.83 12.92
N HIS A 116 12.88 -3.55 13.22
CA HIS A 116 12.00 -3.14 14.31
C HIS A 116 10.55 -3.59 14.10
N SER A 117 10.04 -3.47 12.88
CA SER A 117 8.68 -3.91 12.54
C SER A 117 8.56 -5.42 12.36
N GLY A 118 9.65 -6.11 12.04
CA GLY A 118 9.64 -7.50 11.60
C GLY A 118 8.90 -7.68 10.28
N ALA A 119 9.03 -6.73 9.34
CA ALA A 119 8.43 -6.83 8.02
C ALA A 119 9.01 -8.01 7.24
N LEU A 120 8.15 -8.80 6.60
CA LEU A 120 8.54 -9.99 5.85
C LEU A 120 8.73 -9.71 4.36
N ILE A 121 8.03 -8.71 3.85
CA ILE A 121 8.07 -8.28 2.44
C ILE A 121 8.23 -6.77 2.41
N ALA A 122 8.95 -6.25 1.40
CA ALA A 122 8.96 -4.85 1.06
C ALA A 122 8.34 -4.64 -0.33
N ILE A 123 7.50 -3.62 -0.46
CA ILE A 123 6.94 -3.14 -1.74
C ILE A 123 7.49 -1.74 -1.97
N THR A 124 8.10 -1.49 -3.13
CA THR A 124 8.76 -0.22 -3.42
C THR A 124 8.50 0.24 -4.86
N SER A 125 8.60 1.54 -5.13
CA SER A 125 8.76 2.03 -6.50
C SER A 125 10.14 1.66 -7.05
N GLY A 126 10.33 1.84 -8.35
CA GLY A 126 11.56 1.46 -9.05
C GLY A 126 12.76 2.41 -8.83
N GLY A 127 13.77 2.25 -9.68
CA GLY A 127 14.94 3.11 -9.74
C GLY A 127 15.80 3.08 -8.48
N LEU A 128 16.38 4.22 -8.12
CA LEU A 128 17.30 4.34 -6.98
C LEU A 128 16.67 3.94 -5.64
N LEU A 129 15.35 4.14 -5.48
CA LEU A 129 14.66 3.74 -4.26
C LEU A 129 14.61 2.22 -4.14
N ALA A 130 14.29 1.52 -5.23
CA ALA A 130 14.29 0.06 -5.25
C ALA A 130 15.68 -0.51 -4.91
N SER A 131 16.73 0.04 -5.49
CA SER A 131 18.12 -0.38 -5.19
C SER A 131 18.45 -0.18 -3.70
N ARG A 132 18.07 0.97 -3.13
CA ARG A 132 18.30 1.26 -1.71
C ARG A 132 17.53 0.33 -0.79
N VAL A 133 16.25 0.10 -1.08
CA VAL A 133 15.40 -0.82 -0.29
C VAL A 133 15.90 -2.26 -0.43
N ALA A 134 16.39 -2.66 -1.62
CA ALA A 134 16.97 -3.97 -1.85
C ALA A 134 18.25 -4.20 -1.03
N LEU A 135 19.18 -3.22 -1.04
CA LEU A 135 20.39 -3.28 -0.21
C LEU A 135 20.05 -3.36 1.29
N ALA A 136 19.06 -2.59 1.75
CA ALA A 136 18.61 -2.68 3.13
C ALA A 136 18.01 -4.08 3.43
N ALA A 137 17.16 -4.58 2.55
CA ALA A 137 16.50 -5.88 2.72
C ALA A 137 17.50 -7.05 2.75
N SER A 138 18.59 -7.01 1.99
CA SER A 138 19.64 -8.03 2.01
C SER A 138 20.40 -8.12 3.34
N ARG A 139 20.32 -7.09 4.18
CA ARG A 139 20.91 -7.04 5.52
C ARG A 139 19.97 -7.53 6.63
N VAL A 140 18.70 -7.81 6.31
CA VAL A 140 17.66 -8.17 7.29
C VAL A 140 17.29 -9.64 7.10
N GLN A 141 17.68 -10.48 8.05
CA GLN A 141 17.61 -11.94 7.93
C GLN A 141 16.21 -12.52 7.70
N HIS A 142 15.16 -11.87 8.20
CA HIS A 142 13.77 -12.38 8.07
C HIS A 142 13.03 -11.85 6.84
N MET A 143 13.64 -10.96 6.05
CA MET A 143 13.07 -10.51 4.78
C MET A 143 13.02 -11.66 3.79
N ARG A 144 11.88 -11.83 3.09
CA ARG A 144 11.64 -12.96 2.19
C ARG A 144 11.50 -12.54 0.74
N MET A 145 11.06 -11.31 0.49
CA MET A 145 10.72 -10.85 -0.86
C MET A 145 10.75 -9.34 -0.96
N LEU A 146 11.17 -8.86 -2.11
CA LEU A 146 11.01 -7.48 -2.55
C LEU A 146 10.11 -7.45 -3.79
N ILE A 147 9.13 -6.58 -3.80
CA ILE A 147 8.20 -6.35 -4.91
C ILE A 147 8.38 -4.92 -5.40
N THR A 148 8.59 -4.74 -6.71
CA THR A 148 8.62 -3.41 -7.32
C THR A 148 7.30 -3.07 -7.98
N MET A 149 6.92 -1.80 -7.90
CA MET A 149 5.74 -1.26 -8.60
C MET A 149 6.03 -0.99 -10.09
N ASP A 150 7.30 -0.93 -10.46
CA ASP A 150 7.76 -0.64 -11.83
C ASP A 150 8.38 -1.91 -12.44
N PRO A 151 7.78 -2.44 -13.53
CA PRO A 151 8.10 -3.78 -14.05
C PRO A 151 9.52 -3.92 -14.60
N ASP A 152 10.13 -2.80 -15.07
CA ASP A 152 11.45 -2.81 -15.70
C ASP A 152 12.58 -2.51 -14.70
N THR A 153 12.33 -2.69 -13.39
CA THR A 153 13.33 -2.43 -12.36
C THR A 153 14.25 -3.64 -12.21
N GLU A 154 15.53 -3.47 -12.56
CA GLU A 154 16.56 -4.43 -12.18
C GLU A 154 16.80 -4.36 -10.67
N LEU A 155 16.63 -5.48 -10.01
CA LEU A 155 16.93 -5.62 -8.58
C LEU A 155 18.23 -6.39 -8.41
N PRO A 156 19.06 -6.03 -7.40
CA PRO A 156 20.17 -6.90 -7.01
C PRO A 156 19.61 -8.26 -6.55
N ASP A 157 20.35 -9.34 -6.85
CA ASP A 157 19.99 -10.67 -6.40
C ASP A 157 19.87 -10.70 -4.87
N PHE A 158 18.77 -11.20 -4.39
CA PHE A 158 18.62 -11.63 -3.02
C PHE A 158 19.18 -13.06 -2.94
N GLY A 159 20.36 -13.20 -2.39
CA GLY A 159 20.97 -14.49 -2.11
C GLY A 159 20.18 -15.34 -1.12
#